data_38b3262d6afb0f3ce5b8c1b03e53d638
#
_entry.id   38b3262d6afb0f3ce5b8c1b03e53d638
#
_cell.length_a   1.000
_cell.length_b   1.000
_cell.length_c   1.000
_cell.angle_alpha   90.00
_cell.angle_beta   90.00
_cell.angle_gamma   90.00
#
_symmetry.space_group_name_H-M   'P 1'
#
loop_
_entity.id
_entity.type
_entity.pdbx_description
1 polymer ?
#
loop_
_entity_poly.entity_id
_entity_poly.type
_entity_poly.pdbx_seq_one_letter_code
_entity_poly.pdbx_strand_id
1 'polypeptide(L)'
;VFPQNFRDLTLVAGTIGDYAAMVVGKDSPVNSMADLVAAYQADPRGTAIGGGSVPGGLDHLVAAIVMKAAGENPADVKYIPYDAGGEAMAALLSGEIAALSTGFSEAIALADAGEVKIIGITAPERVASYADAPTMMEQGIDAEFVNWRGFFAAPGLPADKLAAYQDAIAKMYETEEWETVRAQNGWVNIYNNGDDFLSFLENQEQVIGDLMRELGFL
;
A
#
# COMPACT_ATOMS: atom_id res chain seq x y z
N VAL A 1 23.42 5.65 2.21
CA VAL A 1 22.68 5.09 1.06
C VAL A 1 23.40 3.82 0.63
N PHE A 2 22.66 2.72 0.48
CA PHE A 2 23.21 1.46 0.02
C PHE A 2 23.56 1.57 -1.47
N PRO A 3 24.78 1.18 -1.90
CA PRO A 3 25.23 1.45 -3.27
C PRO A 3 24.62 0.52 -4.32
N GLN A 4 24.04 -0.61 -3.92
CA GLN A 4 23.38 -1.56 -4.81
C GLN A 4 21.88 -1.25 -4.94
N ASN A 5 21.31 -1.66 -6.08
CA ASN A 5 19.90 -1.55 -6.38
C ASN A 5 19.37 -2.80 -7.10
N PHE A 6 18.13 -2.79 -7.54
CA PHE A 6 17.52 -3.97 -8.17
C PHE A 6 18.20 -4.41 -9.47
N ARG A 7 18.97 -3.52 -10.15
CA ARG A 7 19.73 -3.86 -11.37
C ARG A 7 20.93 -4.76 -11.10
N ASP A 8 21.39 -4.80 -9.84
CA ASP A 8 22.48 -5.68 -9.41
C ASP A 8 21.98 -7.11 -9.12
N LEU A 9 20.67 -7.33 -9.10
CA LEU A 9 20.04 -8.61 -8.81
C LEU A 9 19.57 -9.32 -10.08
N THR A 10 19.30 -10.62 -9.99
CA THR A 10 18.58 -11.34 -11.03
C THR A 10 17.08 -11.15 -10.82
N LEU A 11 16.41 -10.52 -11.78
CA LEU A 11 14.97 -10.28 -11.74
C LEU A 11 14.22 -11.57 -12.07
N VAL A 12 13.40 -12.05 -11.16
CA VAL A 12 12.61 -13.27 -11.39
C VAL A 12 11.23 -12.91 -11.93
N ALA A 13 10.38 -12.29 -11.13
CA ALA A 13 9.06 -11.82 -11.56
C ALA A 13 8.47 -10.83 -10.54
N GLY A 14 7.70 -9.86 -11.04
CA GLY A 14 6.65 -9.19 -10.28
C GLY A 14 5.45 -10.12 -10.14
N THR A 15 4.75 -10.06 -9.02
CA THR A 15 3.63 -10.99 -8.76
C THR A 15 2.32 -10.28 -8.46
N ILE A 16 2.18 -9.69 -7.29
CA ILE A 16 0.95 -9.06 -6.85
C ILE A 16 1.14 -7.58 -6.53
N GLY A 17 0.05 -6.83 -6.59
CA GLY A 17 -0.08 -5.52 -5.98
C GLY A 17 -1.09 -5.57 -4.83
N ASP A 18 -0.76 -4.89 -3.75
CA ASP A 18 -1.64 -4.65 -2.61
C ASP A 18 -1.91 -3.14 -2.54
N TYR A 19 -3.15 -2.73 -2.69
CA TYR A 19 -3.50 -1.33 -2.53
C TYR A 19 -3.32 -0.91 -1.07
N ALA A 20 -3.22 0.38 -0.82
CA ALA A 20 -3.21 0.90 0.52
C ALA A 20 -4.62 1.32 0.96
N ALA A 21 -4.83 1.34 2.26
CA ALA A 21 -6.10 1.72 2.88
C ALA A 21 -5.90 2.78 3.96
N MET A 22 -6.88 3.68 4.07
CA MET A 22 -7.10 4.49 5.25
C MET A 22 -8.19 3.86 6.11
N VAL A 23 -7.83 3.60 7.36
CA VAL A 23 -8.63 2.80 8.30
C VAL A 23 -8.88 3.60 9.58
N VAL A 24 -10.07 3.48 10.14
CA VAL A 24 -10.42 4.07 11.45
C VAL A 24 -11.07 3.02 12.34
N GLY A 25 -11.01 3.22 13.65
CA GLY A 25 -11.67 2.33 14.60
C GLY A 25 -13.20 2.32 14.42
N LYS A 26 -13.86 1.23 14.79
CA LYS A 26 -15.32 1.04 14.63
C LYS A 26 -16.15 2.17 15.25
N ASP A 27 -15.73 2.67 16.41
CA ASP A 27 -16.44 3.70 17.18
C ASP A 27 -16.02 5.13 16.78
N SER A 28 -15.11 5.28 15.82
CA SER A 28 -14.70 6.59 15.29
C SER A 28 -15.90 7.32 14.69
N PRO A 29 -16.04 8.64 14.92
CA PRO A 29 -17.03 9.47 14.23
C PRO A 29 -16.75 9.65 12.75
N VAL A 30 -15.52 9.36 12.31
CA VAL A 30 -15.07 9.43 10.92
C VAL A 30 -15.61 8.23 10.13
N ASN A 31 -16.28 8.48 9.00
CA ASN A 31 -16.89 7.45 8.16
C ASN A 31 -16.47 7.57 6.67
N SER A 32 -15.76 8.64 6.33
CA SER A 32 -15.30 8.92 4.97
C SER A 32 -13.97 9.66 5.00
N MET A 33 -13.33 9.76 3.85
CA MET A 33 -12.13 10.60 3.74
C MET A 33 -12.44 12.08 3.97
N ALA A 34 -13.62 12.55 3.57
CA ALA A 34 -14.05 13.92 3.84
C ALA A 34 -14.16 14.20 5.36
N ASP A 35 -14.65 13.24 6.14
CA ASP A 35 -14.70 13.38 7.60
C ASP A 35 -13.29 13.41 8.20
N LEU A 36 -12.37 12.57 7.70
CA LEU A 36 -10.97 12.56 8.16
C LEU A 36 -10.27 13.88 7.87
N VAL A 37 -10.44 14.42 6.67
CA VAL A 37 -9.88 15.72 6.27
C VAL A 37 -10.48 16.84 7.14
N ALA A 38 -11.79 16.85 7.37
CA ALA A 38 -12.42 17.83 8.23
C ALA A 38 -11.93 17.75 9.69
N ALA A 39 -11.74 16.55 10.23
CA ALA A 39 -11.16 16.34 11.55
C ALA A 39 -9.72 16.85 11.62
N TYR A 40 -8.92 16.57 10.58
CA TYR A 40 -7.55 17.06 10.47
C TYR A 40 -7.50 18.59 10.42
N GLN A 41 -8.34 19.23 9.62
CA GLN A 41 -8.42 20.69 9.53
C GLN A 41 -8.81 21.35 10.85
N ALA A 42 -9.71 20.70 11.62
CA ALA A 42 -10.13 21.18 12.92
C ALA A 42 -9.04 21.03 14.01
N ASP A 43 -8.32 19.92 14.02
CA ASP A 43 -7.22 19.62 14.95
C ASP A 43 -6.11 18.77 14.28
N PRO A 44 -5.17 19.40 13.57
CA PRO A 44 -4.08 18.67 12.89
C PRO A 44 -3.20 17.87 13.86
N ARG A 45 -3.07 18.33 15.11
CA ARG A 45 -2.24 17.65 16.11
C ARG A 45 -2.94 16.46 16.75
N GLY A 46 -4.24 16.54 16.93
CA GLY A 46 -5.08 15.48 17.46
C GLY A 46 -5.44 14.41 16.44
N THR A 47 -5.39 14.73 15.14
CA THR A 47 -5.70 13.81 14.05
C THR A 47 -4.41 13.15 13.53
N ALA A 48 -3.77 12.34 14.39
CA ALA A 48 -2.57 11.61 13.98
C ALA A 48 -2.92 10.41 13.11
N ILE A 49 -2.14 10.21 12.03
CA ILE A 49 -2.22 9.04 11.15
C ILE A 49 -1.02 8.14 11.50
N GLY A 50 -1.26 6.90 11.89
CA GLY A 50 -0.21 5.93 12.16
C GLY A 50 0.04 5.00 10.99
N GLY A 51 1.15 4.26 11.05
CA GLY A 51 1.48 3.19 10.12
C GLY A 51 2.66 2.36 10.59
N GLY A 52 2.80 1.14 10.08
CA GLY A 52 3.87 0.19 10.41
C GLY A 52 5.17 0.41 9.66
N SER A 53 5.36 1.58 9.04
CA SER A 53 6.55 1.92 8.26
C SER A 53 7.30 3.08 8.92
N VAL A 54 8.64 3.10 8.79
CA VAL A 54 9.46 4.26 9.15
C VAL A 54 9.06 5.51 8.37
N PRO A 55 9.38 6.72 8.85
CA PRO A 55 9.17 7.96 8.08
C PRO A 55 9.79 7.87 6.68
N GLY A 56 9.02 8.20 5.64
CA GLY A 56 9.41 8.01 4.24
C GLY A 56 9.17 6.59 3.69
N GLY A 57 8.73 5.65 4.54
CA GLY A 57 8.27 4.34 4.11
C GLY A 57 6.84 4.37 3.56
N LEU A 58 6.33 3.20 3.12
CA LEU A 58 5.08 3.06 2.39
C LEU A 58 3.90 3.77 3.07
N ASP A 59 3.60 3.43 4.31
CA ASP A 59 2.39 3.93 4.98
C ASP A 59 2.45 5.45 5.17
N HIS A 60 3.66 6.01 5.42
CA HIS A 60 3.85 7.45 5.49
C HIS A 60 3.66 8.12 4.12
N LEU A 61 4.24 7.55 3.06
CA LEU A 61 4.07 8.07 1.70
C LEU A 61 2.60 8.08 1.29
N VAL A 62 1.87 6.99 1.57
CA VAL A 62 0.43 6.90 1.26
C VAL A 62 -0.36 7.94 2.05
N ALA A 63 -0.14 8.08 3.35
CA ALA A 63 -0.80 9.11 4.15
C ALA A 63 -0.54 10.52 3.57
N ALA A 64 0.71 10.80 3.20
CA ALA A 64 1.10 12.09 2.62
C ALA A 64 0.46 12.34 1.24
N ILE A 65 0.44 11.33 0.35
CA ILE A 65 -0.18 11.42 -0.98
C ILE A 65 -1.68 11.69 -0.86
N VAL A 66 -2.37 10.91 -0.03
CA VAL A 66 -3.82 10.99 0.14
C VAL A 66 -4.20 12.36 0.70
N MET A 67 -3.52 12.83 1.75
CA MET A 67 -3.80 14.13 2.35
C MET A 67 -3.45 15.28 1.39
N LYS A 68 -2.37 15.16 0.61
CA LYS A 68 -2.04 16.12 -0.44
C LYS A 68 -3.12 16.20 -1.52
N ALA A 69 -3.58 15.05 -2.03
CA ALA A 69 -4.66 14.99 -3.01
C ALA A 69 -5.99 15.53 -2.46
N ALA A 70 -6.17 15.49 -1.14
CA ALA A 70 -7.29 16.12 -0.45
C ALA A 70 -7.10 17.64 -0.21
N GLY A 71 -5.97 18.23 -0.65
CA GLY A 71 -5.70 19.68 -0.57
C GLY A 71 -4.91 20.11 0.65
N GLU A 72 -4.41 19.18 1.46
CA GLU A 72 -3.61 19.46 2.64
C GLU A 72 -2.10 19.52 2.32
N ASN A 73 -1.32 20.17 3.19
CA ASN A 73 0.14 20.15 3.06
C ASN A 73 0.69 18.81 3.59
N PRO A 74 1.27 17.96 2.74
CA PRO A 74 1.73 16.63 3.14
C PRO A 74 2.86 16.67 4.20
N ALA A 75 3.65 17.76 4.27
CA ALA A 75 4.71 17.91 5.26
C ALA A 75 4.18 18.17 6.69
N ASP A 76 2.93 18.63 6.82
CA ASP A 76 2.29 18.93 8.10
C ASP A 76 1.51 17.73 8.66
N VAL A 77 1.39 16.64 7.89
CA VAL A 77 0.68 15.42 8.31
C VAL A 77 1.42 14.80 9.50
N LYS A 78 0.75 14.74 10.65
CA LYS A 78 1.31 14.09 11.83
C LYS A 78 1.26 12.58 11.64
N TYR A 79 2.35 12.03 11.14
CA TYR A 79 2.54 10.59 11.01
C TYR A 79 3.24 10.01 12.25
N ILE A 80 2.70 8.91 12.78
CA ILE A 80 3.29 8.16 13.90
C ILE A 80 3.75 6.79 13.40
N PRO A 81 5.09 6.56 13.31
CA PRO A 81 5.62 5.27 12.90
C PRO A 81 5.57 4.26 14.04
N TYR A 82 5.22 3.02 13.70
CA TYR A 82 5.34 1.83 14.55
C TYR A 82 6.29 0.83 13.89
N ASP A 83 6.82 -0.11 14.66
CA ASP A 83 7.79 -1.09 14.15
C ASP A 83 7.16 -2.13 13.22
N ALA A 84 5.83 -2.31 13.29
CA ALA A 84 5.09 -3.21 12.42
C ALA A 84 3.61 -2.81 12.28
N GLY A 85 2.95 -3.29 11.21
CA GLY A 85 1.53 -3.04 10.96
C GLY A 85 0.61 -3.51 12.11
N GLY A 86 0.94 -4.62 12.76
CA GLY A 86 0.18 -5.12 13.91
C GLY A 86 0.21 -4.18 15.12
N GLU A 87 1.34 -3.52 15.40
CA GLU A 87 1.45 -2.52 16.48
C GLU A 87 0.68 -1.26 16.13
N ALA A 88 0.78 -0.79 14.88
CA ALA A 88 0.01 0.34 14.40
C ALA A 88 -1.51 0.07 14.45
N MET A 89 -1.95 -1.12 14.11
CA MET A 89 -3.34 -1.55 14.25
C MET A 89 -3.80 -1.58 15.71
N ALA A 90 -2.97 -2.06 16.63
CA ALA A 90 -3.27 -2.03 18.06
C ALA A 90 -3.40 -0.59 18.58
N ALA A 91 -2.57 0.34 18.12
CA ALA A 91 -2.65 1.75 18.44
C ALA A 91 -3.97 2.39 17.91
N LEU A 92 -4.42 1.99 16.71
CA LEU A 92 -5.72 2.40 16.19
C LEU A 92 -6.88 1.91 17.07
N LEU A 93 -6.86 0.61 17.42
CA LEU A 93 -7.92 -0.01 18.22
C LEU A 93 -7.98 0.55 19.66
N SER A 94 -6.84 0.99 20.20
CA SER A 94 -6.78 1.64 21.53
C SER A 94 -7.14 3.14 21.49
N GLY A 95 -7.28 3.74 20.32
CA GLY A 95 -7.56 5.17 20.14
C GLY A 95 -6.33 6.08 20.32
N GLU A 96 -5.12 5.55 20.28
CA GLU A 96 -3.87 6.33 20.33
C GLU A 96 -3.68 7.15 19.05
N ILE A 97 -4.10 6.62 17.92
CA ILE A 97 -4.12 7.30 16.61
C ILE A 97 -5.55 7.43 16.08
N ALA A 98 -5.81 8.49 15.35
CA ALA A 98 -7.13 8.78 14.78
C ALA A 98 -7.42 7.93 13.53
N ALA A 99 -6.40 7.67 12.72
CA ALA A 99 -6.48 6.86 11.51
C ALA A 99 -5.19 6.05 11.32
N LEU A 100 -5.28 4.99 10.56
CA LEU A 100 -4.17 4.11 10.18
C LEU A 100 -4.05 4.09 8.66
N SER A 101 -2.84 4.33 8.15
CA SER A 101 -2.43 4.05 6.78
C SER A 101 -1.74 2.69 6.77
N THR A 102 -2.25 1.73 6.00
CA THR A 102 -1.73 0.36 5.96
C THR A 102 -2.04 -0.32 4.62
N GLY A 103 -1.50 -1.52 4.38
CA GLY A 103 -1.91 -2.35 3.26
C GLY A 103 -3.40 -2.72 3.37
N PHE A 104 -4.11 -2.68 2.25
CA PHE A 104 -5.54 -3.00 2.25
C PHE A 104 -5.80 -4.42 2.76
N SER A 105 -4.97 -5.39 2.34
CA SER A 105 -5.06 -6.78 2.78
C SER A 105 -4.96 -6.96 4.30
N GLU A 106 -4.22 -6.08 4.99
CA GLU A 106 -4.03 -6.15 6.44
C GLU A 106 -5.28 -5.70 7.23
N ALA A 107 -6.16 -4.92 6.61
CA ALA A 107 -7.36 -4.39 7.25
C ALA A 107 -8.59 -5.27 7.06
N ILE A 108 -8.65 -6.11 6.01
CA ILE A 108 -9.85 -6.84 5.58
C ILE A 108 -10.44 -7.67 6.73
N ALA A 109 -9.65 -8.51 7.38
CA ALA A 109 -10.14 -9.41 8.42
C ALA A 109 -10.77 -8.69 9.62
N LEU A 110 -10.22 -7.53 10.01
CA LEU A 110 -10.76 -6.73 11.10
C LEU A 110 -11.97 -5.91 10.66
N ALA A 111 -12.02 -5.50 9.40
CA ALA A 111 -13.19 -4.83 8.83
C ALA A 111 -14.37 -5.80 8.71
N ASP A 112 -14.14 -7.04 8.26
CA ASP A 112 -15.16 -8.10 8.23
C ASP A 112 -15.67 -8.46 9.64
N ALA A 113 -14.79 -8.40 10.64
CA ALA A 113 -15.16 -8.60 12.05
C ALA A 113 -15.89 -7.38 12.65
N GLY A 114 -15.98 -6.25 11.93
CA GLY A 114 -16.61 -5.02 12.39
C GLY A 114 -15.81 -4.26 13.47
N GLU A 115 -14.52 -4.53 13.60
CA GLU A 115 -13.65 -3.86 14.57
C GLU A 115 -13.04 -2.55 14.04
N VAL A 116 -12.94 -2.42 12.72
CA VAL A 116 -12.46 -1.23 12.03
C VAL A 116 -13.35 -0.89 10.82
N LYS A 117 -13.22 0.34 10.31
CA LYS A 117 -13.84 0.79 9.07
C LYS A 117 -12.76 1.18 8.07
N ILE A 118 -12.80 0.64 6.87
CA ILE A 118 -11.98 1.07 5.75
C ILE A 118 -12.71 2.25 5.09
N ILE A 119 -12.16 3.45 5.24
CA ILE A 119 -12.79 4.68 4.75
C ILE A 119 -12.31 5.11 3.37
N GLY A 120 -11.29 4.45 2.83
CA GLY A 120 -10.83 4.66 1.46
C GLY A 120 -9.66 3.75 1.12
N ILE A 121 -9.61 3.29 -0.13
CA ILE A 121 -8.49 2.52 -0.69
C ILE A 121 -7.89 3.25 -1.89
N THR A 122 -6.59 3.07 -2.11
CA THR A 122 -5.84 3.72 -3.21
C THR A 122 -5.95 2.96 -4.54
N ALA A 123 -6.99 2.19 -4.72
CA ALA A 123 -7.30 1.51 -5.96
C ALA A 123 -8.00 2.45 -6.95
N PRO A 124 -7.76 2.32 -8.27
CA PRO A 124 -8.46 3.10 -9.29
C PRO A 124 -9.96 2.79 -9.35
N GLU A 125 -10.34 1.56 -9.00
CA GLU A 125 -11.72 1.09 -8.90
C GLU A 125 -11.87 0.13 -7.72
N ARG A 126 -13.10 -0.16 -7.31
CA ARG A 126 -13.36 -1.06 -6.18
C ARG A 126 -12.81 -2.44 -6.42
N VAL A 127 -12.19 -3.02 -5.41
CA VAL A 127 -11.70 -4.40 -5.44
C VAL A 127 -12.89 -5.36 -5.37
N ALA A 128 -13.04 -6.21 -6.38
CA ALA A 128 -14.23 -7.06 -6.54
C ALA A 128 -14.50 -7.99 -5.36
N SER A 129 -13.45 -8.49 -4.70
CA SER A 129 -13.57 -9.35 -3.52
C SER A 129 -13.96 -8.60 -2.24
N TYR A 130 -13.92 -7.27 -2.25
CA TYR A 130 -14.30 -6.41 -1.12
C TYR A 130 -14.94 -5.10 -1.61
N ALA A 131 -16.07 -5.24 -2.29
CA ALA A 131 -16.74 -4.13 -2.98
C ALA A 131 -17.29 -3.04 -2.05
N ASP A 132 -17.37 -3.28 -0.75
CA ASP A 132 -17.84 -2.29 0.23
C ASP A 132 -16.80 -1.21 0.54
N ALA A 133 -15.50 -1.45 0.31
CA ALA A 133 -14.47 -0.44 0.49
C ALA A 133 -14.55 0.62 -0.62
N PRO A 134 -14.80 1.90 -0.29
CA PRO A 134 -14.80 2.97 -1.27
C PRO A 134 -13.37 3.27 -1.73
N THR A 135 -13.19 3.72 -2.97
CA THR A 135 -11.89 4.20 -3.43
C THR A 135 -11.65 5.65 -3.05
N MET A 136 -10.39 6.10 -3.06
CA MET A 136 -10.04 7.52 -2.95
C MET A 136 -10.63 8.31 -4.12
N MET A 137 -10.54 7.74 -5.34
CA MET A 137 -11.05 8.33 -6.58
C MET A 137 -12.57 8.61 -6.51
N GLU A 138 -13.38 7.66 -6.01
CA GLU A 138 -14.82 7.84 -5.81
C GLU A 138 -15.16 8.99 -4.86
N GLN A 139 -14.26 9.33 -3.96
CA GLN A 139 -14.40 10.43 -3.00
C GLN A 139 -13.77 11.73 -3.47
N GLY A 140 -13.34 11.80 -4.76
CA GLY A 140 -12.75 13.00 -5.36
C GLY A 140 -11.30 13.26 -4.96
N ILE A 141 -10.63 12.27 -4.37
CA ILE A 141 -9.22 12.31 -3.97
C ILE A 141 -8.42 11.54 -5.02
N ASP A 142 -7.70 12.26 -5.87
CA ASP A 142 -6.86 11.68 -6.93
C ASP A 142 -5.57 11.10 -6.34
N ALA A 143 -5.71 9.97 -5.68
CA ALA A 143 -4.61 9.26 -5.01
C ALA A 143 -4.68 7.76 -5.35
N GLU A 144 -3.82 7.34 -6.25
CA GLU A 144 -3.61 5.95 -6.59
C GLU A 144 -2.23 5.50 -6.13
N PHE A 145 -2.16 4.35 -5.47
CA PHE A 145 -0.92 3.75 -5.04
C PHE A 145 -1.07 2.23 -4.92
N VAL A 146 -0.09 1.50 -5.43
CA VAL A 146 -0.01 0.04 -5.30
C VAL A 146 1.32 -0.38 -4.69
N ASN A 147 1.26 -1.15 -3.62
CA ASN A 147 2.42 -1.76 -3.02
C ASN A 147 2.68 -3.12 -3.68
N TRP A 148 3.51 -3.12 -4.70
CA TRP A 148 3.82 -4.34 -5.45
C TRP A 148 4.73 -5.30 -4.68
N ARG A 149 4.65 -6.59 -5.03
CA ARG A 149 5.52 -7.66 -4.56
C ARG A 149 6.14 -8.38 -5.74
N GLY A 150 7.39 -8.81 -5.57
CA GLY A 150 8.11 -9.56 -6.60
C GLY A 150 9.25 -10.38 -6.02
N PHE A 151 9.82 -11.23 -6.85
CA PHE A 151 10.94 -12.08 -6.50
C PHE A 151 12.20 -11.67 -7.24
N PHE A 152 13.29 -11.67 -6.50
CA PHE A 152 14.64 -11.43 -6.97
C PHE A 152 15.52 -12.60 -6.54
N ALA A 153 16.57 -12.88 -7.29
CA ALA A 153 17.58 -13.85 -6.94
C ALA A 153 18.97 -13.19 -6.91
N ALA A 154 19.93 -13.91 -6.37
CA ALA A 154 21.31 -13.46 -6.33
C ALA A 154 21.84 -13.16 -7.75
N PRO A 155 22.80 -12.22 -7.88
CA PRO A 155 23.46 -11.95 -9.16
C PRO A 155 24.05 -13.21 -9.78
N GLY A 156 23.91 -13.35 -11.11
CA GLY A 156 24.49 -14.46 -11.84
C GLY A 156 23.77 -15.81 -11.68
N LEU A 157 22.49 -15.81 -11.32
CA LEU A 157 21.68 -17.04 -11.34
C LEU A 157 21.75 -17.68 -12.74
N PRO A 158 22.06 -18.99 -12.88
CA PRO A 158 22.05 -19.68 -14.16
C PRO A 158 20.70 -19.54 -14.89
N ALA A 159 20.76 -19.37 -16.22
CA ALA A 159 19.55 -19.09 -17.02
C ALA A 159 18.50 -20.22 -16.97
N ASP A 160 18.93 -21.48 -16.88
CA ASP A 160 18.04 -22.62 -16.72
C ASP A 160 17.27 -22.59 -15.38
N LYS A 161 17.92 -22.12 -14.31
CA LYS A 161 17.27 -21.95 -13.01
C LYS A 161 16.32 -20.77 -13.00
N LEU A 162 16.69 -19.66 -13.62
CA LEU A 162 15.82 -18.50 -13.77
C LEU A 162 14.54 -18.90 -14.53
N ALA A 163 14.70 -19.58 -15.66
CA ALA A 163 13.57 -20.08 -16.45
C ALA A 163 12.66 -21.03 -15.64
N ALA A 164 13.25 -21.92 -14.82
CA ALA A 164 12.48 -22.82 -13.96
C ALA A 164 11.68 -22.08 -12.89
N TYR A 165 12.21 -21.02 -12.29
CA TYR A 165 11.48 -20.19 -11.31
C TYR A 165 10.34 -19.42 -11.97
N GLN A 166 10.62 -18.81 -13.13
CA GLN A 166 9.58 -18.09 -13.89
C GLN A 166 8.45 -19.04 -14.35
N ASP A 167 8.77 -20.23 -14.83
CA ASP A 167 7.79 -21.26 -15.19
C ASP A 167 6.95 -21.71 -13.98
N ALA A 168 7.58 -21.91 -12.81
CA ALA A 168 6.86 -22.28 -11.60
C ALA A 168 5.86 -21.19 -11.17
N ILE A 169 6.26 -19.90 -11.22
CA ILE A 169 5.37 -18.78 -10.91
C ILE A 169 4.25 -18.68 -11.95
N ALA A 170 4.56 -18.82 -13.24
CA ALA A 170 3.55 -18.81 -14.30
C ALA A 170 2.49 -19.90 -14.08
N LYS A 171 2.92 -21.13 -13.78
CA LYS A 171 2.02 -22.24 -13.47
C LYS A 171 1.18 -22.01 -12.22
N MET A 172 1.74 -21.38 -11.19
CA MET A 172 0.98 -20.98 -9.99
C MET A 172 -0.19 -20.08 -10.38
N TYR A 173 0.02 -19.13 -11.29
CA TYR A 173 -1.00 -18.20 -11.76
C TYR A 173 -2.16 -18.87 -12.53
N GLU A 174 -1.98 -20.08 -13.01
CA GLU A 174 -3.01 -20.87 -13.69
C GLU A 174 -3.88 -21.70 -12.71
N THR A 175 -3.56 -21.66 -11.40
CA THR A 175 -4.27 -22.47 -10.40
C THR A 175 -5.44 -21.72 -9.75
N GLU A 176 -6.52 -22.45 -9.43
CA GLU A 176 -7.67 -21.92 -8.69
C GLU A 176 -7.30 -21.58 -7.24
N GLU A 177 -6.34 -22.29 -6.66
CA GLU A 177 -5.84 -22.05 -5.31
C GLU A 177 -5.17 -20.66 -5.21
N TRP A 178 -4.35 -20.30 -6.21
CA TRP A 178 -3.71 -18.98 -6.24
C TRP A 178 -4.75 -17.87 -6.42
N GLU A 179 -5.72 -18.06 -7.31
CA GLU A 179 -6.81 -17.10 -7.48
C GLU A 179 -7.61 -16.89 -6.19
N THR A 180 -7.90 -17.99 -5.47
CA THR A 180 -8.59 -17.94 -4.18
C THR A 180 -7.79 -17.13 -3.15
N VAL A 181 -6.49 -17.41 -3.01
CA VAL A 181 -5.60 -16.69 -2.07
C VAL A 181 -5.53 -15.21 -2.44
N ARG A 182 -5.38 -14.90 -3.72
CA ARG A 182 -5.32 -13.52 -4.21
C ARG A 182 -6.60 -12.75 -3.90
N ALA A 183 -7.76 -13.35 -4.20
CA ALA A 183 -9.06 -12.76 -3.94
C ALA A 183 -9.31 -12.52 -2.44
N GLN A 184 -8.97 -13.49 -1.58
CA GLN A 184 -9.12 -13.37 -0.12
C GLN A 184 -8.32 -12.20 0.47
N ASN A 185 -7.19 -11.87 -0.13
CA ASN A 185 -6.33 -10.77 0.31
C ASN A 185 -6.60 -9.45 -0.45
N GLY A 186 -7.52 -9.43 -1.39
CA GLY A 186 -7.76 -8.25 -2.24
C GLY A 186 -6.57 -7.88 -3.13
N TRP A 187 -5.64 -8.81 -3.39
CA TRP A 187 -4.46 -8.57 -4.21
C TRP A 187 -4.79 -8.54 -5.68
N VAL A 188 -4.22 -7.57 -6.39
CA VAL A 188 -4.35 -7.47 -7.83
C VAL A 188 -3.21 -8.19 -8.53
N ASN A 189 -3.49 -8.70 -9.73
CA ASN A 189 -2.49 -9.34 -10.56
C ASN A 189 -1.63 -8.28 -11.26
N ILE A 190 -0.33 -8.29 -10.97
CA ILE A 190 0.68 -7.51 -11.70
C ILE A 190 1.77 -8.42 -12.26
N TYR A 191 1.45 -9.71 -12.51
CA TYR A 191 2.44 -10.67 -12.98
C TYR A 191 3.14 -10.19 -14.24
N ASN A 192 4.46 -10.06 -14.15
CA ASN A 192 5.36 -9.75 -15.25
C ASN A 192 6.73 -10.38 -14.98
N ASN A 193 7.51 -10.62 -16.02
CA ASN A 193 8.87 -11.17 -15.91
C ASN A 193 9.78 -10.58 -17.00
N GLY A 194 11.07 -10.94 -16.98
CA GLY A 194 12.04 -10.50 -17.98
C GLY A 194 12.08 -8.97 -18.14
N ASP A 195 12.05 -8.51 -19.39
CA ASP A 195 12.14 -7.09 -19.74
C ASP A 195 10.92 -6.29 -19.27
N ASP A 196 9.75 -6.93 -19.21
CA ASP A 196 8.53 -6.29 -18.68
C ASP A 196 8.67 -6.00 -17.18
N PHE A 197 9.26 -6.92 -16.43
CA PHE A 197 9.52 -6.67 -15.00
C PHE A 197 10.58 -5.58 -14.80
N LEU A 198 11.64 -5.57 -15.61
CA LEU A 198 12.63 -4.49 -15.57
C LEU A 198 11.98 -3.13 -15.85
N SER A 199 11.21 -3.03 -16.92
CA SER A 199 10.51 -1.79 -17.29
C SER A 199 9.53 -1.33 -16.20
N PHE A 200 8.83 -2.26 -15.57
CA PHE A 200 7.97 -1.97 -14.42
C PHE A 200 8.76 -1.39 -13.25
N LEU A 201 9.90 -1.99 -12.89
CA LEU A 201 10.73 -1.51 -11.78
C LEU A 201 11.33 -0.13 -12.06
N GLU A 202 11.76 0.15 -13.29
CA GLU A 202 12.27 1.46 -13.69
C GLU A 202 11.19 2.54 -13.60
N ASN A 203 9.97 2.22 -14.00
CA ASN A 203 8.83 3.13 -13.83
C ASN A 203 8.52 3.37 -12.34
N GLN A 204 8.53 2.32 -11.51
CA GLN A 204 8.30 2.45 -10.06
C GLN A 204 9.38 3.28 -9.38
N GLU A 205 10.65 3.09 -9.76
CA GLU A 205 11.77 3.91 -9.25
C GLU A 205 11.56 5.39 -9.55
N GLN A 206 11.12 5.72 -10.78
CA GLN A 206 10.85 7.10 -11.17
C GLN A 206 9.67 7.68 -10.39
N VAL A 207 8.53 7.00 -10.39
CA VAL A 207 7.28 7.46 -9.76
C VAL A 207 7.49 7.68 -8.25
N ILE A 208 8.05 6.69 -7.56
CA ILE A 208 8.30 6.77 -6.11
C ILE A 208 9.38 7.81 -5.82
N GLY A 209 10.43 7.88 -6.63
CA GLY A 209 11.52 8.85 -6.47
C GLY A 209 11.03 10.30 -6.64
N ASP A 210 10.20 10.57 -7.63
CA ASP A 210 9.61 11.89 -7.85
C ASP A 210 8.69 12.27 -6.69
N LEU A 211 7.87 11.35 -6.23
CA LEU A 211 7.01 11.52 -5.06
C LEU A 211 7.82 11.83 -3.80
N MET A 212 8.89 11.07 -3.52
CA MET A 212 9.74 11.30 -2.36
C MET A 212 10.42 12.68 -2.40
N ARG A 213 10.85 13.15 -3.59
CA ARG A 213 11.39 14.51 -3.76
C ARG A 213 10.32 15.57 -3.49
N GLU A 214 9.13 15.36 -4.04
CA GLU A 214 8.01 16.29 -3.85
C GLU A 214 7.59 16.41 -2.38
N LEU A 215 7.66 15.32 -1.64
CA LEU A 215 7.35 15.27 -0.20
C LEU A 215 8.54 15.68 0.68
N GLY A 216 9.71 15.99 0.10
CA GLY A 216 10.90 16.45 0.83
C GLY A 216 11.68 15.34 1.54
N PHE A 217 11.54 14.08 1.12
CA PHE A 217 12.28 12.94 1.65
C PHE A 217 13.60 12.67 0.90
N LEU A 218 13.75 13.20 -0.32
CA LEU A 218 14.95 13.16 -1.15
C LEU A 218 15.37 14.55 -1.60
#